data_73d3a917a003623c1789476f0d91f754
#
_entry.id   73d3a917a003623c1789476f0d91f754
#
_cell.length_a   1.000
_cell.length_b   1.000
_cell.length_c   1.000
_cell.angle_alpha   90.00
_cell.angle_beta   90.00
_cell.angle_gamma   90.00
#
_symmetry.space_group_name_H-M   'P 1'
#
loop_
_entity.id
_entity.type
_entity.pdbx_description
1 polymer ?
#
loop_
_entity_poly.entity_id
_entity_poly.type
_entity_poly.pdbx_seq_one_letter_code
_entity_poly.pdbx_strand_id
1 'polypeptide(L)'
;MLNVFEYLEQSAARSPGKLAFADSSRSLSFSELLAEAGRVGRFIAERTGIRKPVAVLTDRNVDSLAAFMGALAAGCFYVPLDAQMPPKRLGSILSRLGAEVVIDSAGGKAKVEGAVPFSEAVSGEADWSVLDDRRSRVLDIDPVYVIFTSGSTGEPKGIVCHHRGVMDIVDWLAEAGGFTEDDVLGGQAPFYFDLSVKDIYLTLKCGASCHILDRRLFMFPPLLVKELAAKEVTALVWATSAFHLTANSGALEGAQLPRLRTVILGGEALRAKQLNIWRAALPHVRYVNLYGPTEVTVDCTWYPIEREFADGESIPIGKACRNMEVFLLGEDLKPVPDGEPGEICVRGTGLAHGYFGDPVKTAECFIPDPRPCAWPDRIYRTGDLARVDEHGDLVFLSRRDGQIKHMGYRIELGELENALSSIEGVKAAVSFFDAARDKIVCVYEGEAEADAIGRELRDWLPKYMLPNVYRRLGRLPYNANGKVDRVRLRDEYFNGQDS
;
A
#
# COMPACT_ATOMS: atom_id res chain seq x y z
N MET A 1 -9.48 -5.24 -23.69
CA MET A 1 -8.93 -4.15 -22.84
C MET A 1 -7.43 -4.32 -22.77
N LEU A 2 -6.68 -3.25 -23.05
CA LEU A 2 -5.21 -3.27 -23.04
C LEU A 2 -4.63 -2.48 -21.87
N ASN A 3 -5.40 -1.55 -21.30
CA ASN A 3 -4.92 -0.72 -20.19
C ASN A 3 -6.06 -0.29 -19.26
N VAL A 4 -5.73 0.06 -18.03
CA VAL A 4 -6.72 0.40 -16.99
C VAL A 4 -7.45 1.74 -17.24
N PHE A 5 -6.94 2.60 -18.13
CA PHE A 5 -7.62 3.84 -18.49
C PHE A 5 -8.95 3.59 -19.21
N GLU A 6 -9.06 2.47 -19.93
CA GLU A 6 -10.30 2.07 -20.60
C GLU A 6 -11.47 1.86 -19.61
N TYR A 7 -11.21 1.57 -18.33
CA TYR A 7 -12.25 1.54 -17.30
C TYR A 7 -12.93 2.90 -17.14
N LEU A 8 -12.13 3.98 -17.12
CA LEU A 8 -12.66 5.34 -17.05
C LEU A 8 -13.48 5.68 -18.30
N GLU A 9 -12.96 5.36 -19.49
CA GLU A 9 -13.66 5.62 -20.75
C GLU A 9 -15.00 4.90 -20.81
N GLN A 10 -15.05 3.62 -20.44
CA GLN A 10 -16.28 2.82 -20.42
C GLN A 10 -17.28 3.37 -19.41
N SER A 11 -16.86 3.74 -18.21
CA SER A 11 -17.75 4.28 -17.19
C SER A 11 -18.22 5.70 -17.54
N ALA A 12 -17.38 6.53 -18.15
CA ALA A 12 -17.77 7.85 -18.66
C ALA A 12 -18.78 7.74 -19.82
N ALA A 13 -18.63 6.74 -20.70
CA ALA A 13 -19.59 6.47 -21.76
C ALA A 13 -20.94 5.96 -21.25
N ARG A 14 -20.91 5.08 -20.22
CA ARG A 14 -22.10 4.48 -19.64
C ARG A 14 -22.90 5.43 -18.75
N SER A 15 -22.21 6.20 -17.91
CA SER A 15 -22.84 7.02 -16.86
C SER A 15 -22.09 8.36 -16.67
N PRO A 16 -22.06 9.25 -17.69
CA PRO A 16 -21.20 10.45 -17.72
C PRO A 16 -21.38 11.38 -16.54
N GLY A 17 -22.64 11.63 -16.14
CA GLY A 17 -22.96 12.57 -15.06
C GLY A 17 -22.92 11.96 -13.65
N LYS A 18 -22.66 10.64 -13.53
CA LYS A 18 -22.57 10.00 -12.21
C LYS A 18 -21.31 10.39 -11.48
N LEU A 19 -21.44 10.59 -10.15
CA LEU A 19 -20.30 10.80 -9.27
C LEU A 19 -19.29 9.65 -9.41
N ALA A 20 -18.05 9.96 -9.78
CA ALA A 20 -16.94 9.02 -9.74
C ALA A 20 -16.21 9.14 -8.40
N PHE A 21 -15.67 10.32 -8.09
CA PHE A 21 -14.93 10.57 -6.86
C PHE A 21 -15.32 11.89 -6.22
N ALA A 22 -15.32 11.92 -4.88
CA ALA A 22 -15.46 13.13 -4.10
C ALA A 22 -14.45 13.15 -2.94
N ASP A 23 -13.85 14.30 -2.68
CA ASP A 23 -13.11 14.59 -1.45
C ASP A 23 -13.84 15.64 -0.61
N SER A 24 -13.17 16.20 0.40
CA SER A 24 -13.77 17.23 1.27
C SER A 24 -13.94 18.59 0.59
N SER A 25 -13.37 18.80 -0.58
CA SER A 25 -13.30 20.10 -1.26
C SER A 25 -14.11 20.13 -2.55
N ARG A 26 -14.09 19.06 -3.33
CA ARG A 26 -14.82 18.96 -4.61
C ARG A 26 -15.14 17.52 -5.00
N SER A 27 -15.94 17.38 -6.04
CA SER A 27 -16.29 16.09 -6.63
C SER A 27 -16.11 16.14 -8.14
N LEU A 28 -15.93 14.96 -8.74
CA LEU A 28 -15.88 14.76 -10.18
C LEU A 28 -16.86 13.64 -10.58
N SER A 29 -17.66 13.91 -11.59
CA SER A 29 -18.35 12.86 -12.35
C SER A 29 -17.36 12.10 -13.25
N PHE A 30 -17.79 10.98 -13.83
CA PHE A 30 -16.94 10.24 -14.79
C PHE A 30 -16.54 11.07 -15.99
N SER A 31 -17.48 11.87 -16.55
CA SER A 31 -17.18 12.73 -17.69
C SER A 31 -16.22 13.88 -17.34
N GLU A 32 -16.36 14.47 -16.15
CA GLU A 32 -15.45 15.53 -15.69
C GLU A 32 -14.04 14.97 -15.43
N LEU A 33 -13.95 13.78 -14.79
CA LEU A 33 -12.67 13.11 -14.58
C LEU A 33 -11.98 12.78 -15.93
N LEU A 34 -12.73 12.26 -16.90
CA LEU A 34 -12.21 11.97 -18.22
C LEU A 34 -11.72 13.25 -18.92
N ALA A 35 -12.49 14.34 -18.85
CA ALA A 35 -12.11 15.62 -19.45
C ALA A 35 -10.84 16.21 -18.79
N GLU A 36 -10.74 16.17 -17.47
CA GLU A 36 -9.55 16.63 -16.76
C GLU A 36 -8.33 15.74 -17.05
N ALA A 37 -8.51 14.42 -17.10
CA ALA A 37 -7.47 13.48 -17.48
C ALA A 37 -6.96 13.77 -18.92
N GLY A 38 -7.84 14.12 -19.86
CA GLY A 38 -7.46 14.50 -21.21
C GLY A 38 -6.61 15.78 -21.25
N ARG A 39 -6.99 16.82 -20.48
CA ARG A 39 -6.23 18.07 -20.38
C ARG A 39 -4.85 17.86 -19.77
N VAL A 40 -4.77 17.16 -18.65
CA VAL A 40 -3.49 16.81 -18.01
C VAL A 40 -2.67 15.90 -18.91
N GLY A 41 -3.30 14.94 -19.60
CA GLY A 41 -2.64 14.06 -20.56
C GLY A 41 -1.99 14.83 -21.70
N ARG A 42 -2.67 15.83 -22.29
CA ARG A 42 -2.08 16.73 -23.28
C ARG A 42 -0.87 17.46 -22.72
N PHE A 43 -0.99 18.06 -21.52
CA PHE A 43 0.11 18.75 -20.85
C PHE A 43 1.36 17.85 -20.71
N ILE A 44 1.16 16.60 -20.34
CA ILE A 44 2.23 15.60 -20.19
C ILE A 44 2.81 15.23 -21.56
N ALA A 45 1.95 14.98 -22.55
CA ALA A 45 2.35 14.56 -23.88
C ALA A 45 3.23 15.57 -24.63
N GLU A 46 3.07 16.86 -24.34
CA GLU A 46 3.90 17.94 -24.87
C GLU A 46 5.32 17.96 -24.26
N ARG A 47 5.54 17.30 -23.12
CA ARG A 47 6.76 17.42 -22.31
C ARG A 47 7.58 16.15 -22.20
N THR A 48 6.97 14.99 -22.43
CA THR A 48 7.68 13.72 -22.30
C THR A 48 7.20 12.66 -23.29
N GLY A 49 8.00 11.61 -23.50
CA GLY A 49 7.65 10.45 -24.31
C GLY A 49 6.64 9.50 -23.64
N ILE A 50 6.23 8.43 -24.33
CA ILE A 50 5.45 7.34 -23.74
C ILE A 50 6.32 6.49 -22.81
N ARG A 51 5.67 5.73 -21.87
CA ARG A 51 6.35 4.85 -20.90
C ARG A 51 7.33 5.58 -19.98
N LYS A 52 7.10 6.87 -19.73
CA LYS A 52 7.92 7.68 -18.84
C LYS A 52 7.23 7.87 -17.50
N PRO A 53 8.00 8.00 -16.38
CA PRO A 53 7.43 8.32 -15.08
C PRO A 53 6.88 9.74 -15.05
N VAL A 54 5.69 9.89 -14.50
CA VAL A 54 5.09 11.16 -14.11
C VAL A 54 4.97 11.19 -12.61
N ALA A 55 5.79 11.99 -11.94
CA ALA A 55 5.69 12.15 -10.49
C ALA A 55 4.49 13.03 -10.14
N VAL A 56 3.69 12.59 -9.16
CA VAL A 56 2.54 13.35 -8.67
C VAL A 56 2.68 13.52 -7.17
N LEU A 57 2.89 14.77 -6.74
CA LEU A 57 2.87 15.16 -5.32
C LEU A 57 1.41 15.16 -4.86
N THR A 58 1.02 14.17 -4.08
CA THR A 58 -0.39 13.87 -3.77
C THR A 58 -0.75 14.18 -2.33
N ASP A 59 -2.02 14.56 -2.11
CA ASP A 59 -2.64 14.71 -0.79
C ASP A 59 -4.10 14.22 -0.82
N ARG A 60 -4.33 12.96 -1.16
CA ARG A 60 -5.66 12.30 -1.09
C ARG A 60 -6.82 13.21 -1.54
N ASN A 61 -6.77 13.71 -2.76
CA ASN A 61 -7.78 14.56 -3.36
C ASN A 61 -8.10 14.14 -4.80
N VAL A 62 -9.18 14.62 -5.36
CA VAL A 62 -9.60 14.28 -6.72
C VAL A 62 -8.64 14.81 -7.79
N ASP A 63 -7.88 15.87 -7.51
CA ASP A 63 -6.87 16.40 -8.40
C ASP A 63 -5.74 15.40 -8.65
N SER A 64 -5.34 14.67 -7.60
CA SER A 64 -4.36 13.59 -7.72
C SER A 64 -4.87 12.48 -8.64
N LEU A 65 -6.15 12.11 -8.54
CA LEU A 65 -6.75 11.08 -9.40
C LEU A 65 -6.82 11.54 -10.87
N ALA A 66 -7.18 12.80 -11.11
CA ALA A 66 -7.16 13.36 -12.45
C ALA A 66 -5.73 13.40 -13.03
N ALA A 67 -4.72 13.69 -12.21
CA ALA A 67 -3.32 13.65 -12.62
C ALA A 67 -2.85 12.20 -12.94
N PHE A 68 -3.24 11.19 -12.15
CA PHE A 68 -2.93 9.79 -12.43
C PHE A 68 -3.56 9.35 -13.77
N MET A 69 -4.84 9.64 -13.96
CA MET A 69 -5.53 9.32 -15.20
C MET A 69 -4.93 10.10 -16.39
N GLY A 70 -4.48 11.33 -16.17
CA GLY A 70 -3.76 12.12 -17.19
C GLY A 70 -2.43 11.50 -17.61
N ALA A 71 -1.68 10.94 -16.65
CA ALA A 71 -0.46 10.22 -16.96
C ALA A 71 -0.75 8.98 -17.84
N LEU A 72 -1.78 8.22 -17.48
CA LEU A 72 -2.21 7.05 -18.25
C LEU A 72 -2.75 7.43 -19.63
N ALA A 73 -3.52 8.53 -19.75
CA ALA A 73 -3.99 9.07 -21.02
C ALA A 73 -2.83 9.44 -21.95
N ALA A 74 -1.73 9.95 -21.39
CA ALA A 74 -0.51 10.27 -22.13
C ALA A 74 0.36 9.05 -22.49
N GLY A 75 -0.06 7.83 -22.18
CA GLY A 75 0.73 6.60 -22.37
C GLY A 75 1.96 6.51 -21.46
N CYS A 76 1.91 7.17 -20.30
CA CYS A 76 2.92 7.20 -19.24
C CYS A 76 2.44 6.39 -18.03
N PHE A 77 3.26 6.29 -16.98
CA PHE A 77 2.86 5.73 -15.69
C PHE A 77 3.02 6.78 -14.60
N TYR A 78 2.13 6.71 -13.59
CA TYR A 78 2.18 7.66 -12.49
C TYR A 78 3.01 7.15 -11.30
N VAL A 79 3.61 8.09 -10.58
CA VAL A 79 4.38 7.82 -9.36
C VAL A 79 3.84 8.72 -8.26
N PRO A 80 2.95 8.20 -7.41
CA PRO A 80 2.36 8.98 -6.33
C PRO A 80 3.37 9.18 -5.19
N LEU A 81 3.60 10.42 -4.81
CA LEU A 81 4.55 10.80 -3.78
C LEU A 81 3.84 11.63 -2.70
N ASP A 82 4.04 11.27 -1.43
CA ASP A 82 3.51 12.05 -0.31
C ASP A 82 4.13 13.45 -0.29
N ALA A 83 3.31 14.48 -0.49
CA ALA A 83 3.76 15.87 -0.42
C ALA A 83 4.26 16.31 0.98
N GLN A 84 3.99 15.51 2.02
CA GLN A 84 4.48 15.73 3.38
C GLN A 84 5.73 14.90 3.70
N MET A 85 6.25 14.15 2.73
CA MET A 85 7.49 13.38 2.87
C MET A 85 8.67 14.32 3.20
N PRO A 86 9.63 13.88 4.03
CA PRO A 86 10.85 14.64 4.28
C PRO A 86 11.54 15.07 2.98
N PRO A 87 11.96 16.34 2.84
CA PRO A 87 12.52 16.87 1.59
C PRO A 87 13.71 16.09 1.04
N LYS A 88 14.58 15.58 1.91
CA LYS A 88 15.74 14.76 1.50
C LYS A 88 15.30 13.46 0.86
N ARG A 89 14.32 12.77 1.46
CA ARG A 89 13.74 11.54 0.94
C ARG A 89 13.04 11.78 -0.39
N LEU A 90 12.25 12.83 -0.48
CA LEU A 90 11.56 13.23 -1.72
C LEU A 90 12.56 13.53 -2.84
N GLY A 91 13.62 14.28 -2.53
CA GLY A 91 14.70 14.60 -3.47
C GLY A 91 15.44 13.34 -3.97
N SER A 92 15.74 12.37 -3.09
CA SER A 92 16.34 11.09 -3.47
C SER A 92 15.45 10.32 -4.45
N ILE A 93 14.17 10.22 -4.17
CA ILE A 93 13.21 9.53 -5.04
C ILE A 93 13.11 10.22 -6.41
N LEU A 94 12.94 11.54 -6.44
CA LEU A 94 12.81 12.31 -7.70
C LEU A 94 14.08 12.21 -8.55
N SER A 95 15.25 12.29 -7.94
CA SER A 95 16.53 12.10 -8.62
C SER A 95 16.67 10.71 -9.23
N ARG A 96 16.25 9.67 -8.51
CA ARG A 96 16.28 8.28 -9.01
C ARG A 96 15.27 8.04 -10.13
N LEU A 97 14.09 8.68 -10.06
CA LEU A 97 13.06 8.58 -11.08
C LEU A 97 13.47 9.21 -12.41
N GLY A 98 14.22 10.31 -12.37
CA GLY A 98 14.52 11.10 -13.56
C GLY A 98 13.24 11.58 -14.28
N ALA A 99 12.18 11.88 -13.52
CA ALA A 99 10.91 12.31 -14.08
C ALA A 99 11.03 13.69 -14.74
N GLU A 100 10.65 13.79 -16.00
CA GLU A 100 10.62 15.05 -16.77
C GLU A 100 9.41 15.90 -16.39
N VAL A 101 8.37 15.27 -15.82
CA VAL A 101 7.13 15.93 -15.41
C VAL A 101 6.86 15.61 -13.94
N VAL A 102 6.71 16.66 -13.12
CA VAL A 102 6.29 16.59 -11.72
C VAL A 102 5.05 17.46 -11.56
N ILE A 103 3.92 16.88 -11.19
CA ILE A 103 2.65 17.60 -10.98
C ILE A 103 2.40 17.74 -9.48
N ASP A 104 2.16 18.95 -9.01
CA ASP A 104 1.75 19.23 -7.65
C ASP A 104 0.22 19.33 -7.56
N SER A 105 -0.41 18.27 -7.07
CA SER A 105 -1.83 18.23 -6.75
C SER A 105 -2.11 18.45 -5.24
N ALA A 106 -1.06 18.71 -4.45
CA ALA A 106 -1.17 18.92 -3.00
C ALA A 106 -1.20 20.41 -2.60
N GLY A 107 -1.23 21.31 -3.57
CA GLY A 107 -1.38 22.74 -3.32
C GLY A 107 -0.15 23.41 -2.70
N GLY A 108 1.07 23.05 -3.13
CA GLY A 108 2.31 23.68 -2.71
C GLY A 108 2.83 23.21 -1.35
N LYS A 109 2.34 22.08 -0.83
CA LYS A 109 2.79 21.51 0.45
C LYS A 109 4.23 21.06 0.41
N ALA A 110 4.68 20.51 -0.72
CA ALA A 110 6.08 20.18 -0.98
C ALA A 110 6.71 21.26 -1.86
N LYS A 111 7.87 21.77 -1.45
CA LYS A 111 8.64 22.71 -2.27
C LYS A 111 9.60 21.90 -3.14
N VAL A 112 9.14 21.56 -4.34
CA VAL A 112 9.93 20.85 -5.35
C VAL A 112 10.15 21.79 -6.52
N GLU A 113 11.40 22.06 -6.84
CA GLU A 113 11.77 22.89 -7.99
C GLU A 113 11.30 22.24 -9.30
N GLY A 114 10.66 23.02 -10.17
CA GLY A 114 10.11 22.53 -11.43
C GLY A 114 8.79 21.76 -11.31
N ALA A 115 8.24 21.59 -10.11
CA ALA A 115 6.90 21.02 -9.96
C ALA A 115 5.84 21.99 -10.50
N VAL A 116 4.94 21.47 -11.32
CA VAL A 116 3.87 22.23 -11.96
C VAL A 116 2.60 22.10 -11.15
N PRO A 117 1.94 23.22 -10.77
CA PRO A 117 0.65 23.16 -10.09
C PRO A 117 -0.39 22.41 -10.93
N PHE A 118 -1.24 21.62 -10.30
CA PHE A 118 -2.32 20.89 -10.99
C PHE A 118 -3.22 21.83 -11.82
N SER A 119 -3.51 23.03 -11.30
CA SER A 119 -4.31 24.06 -12.01
C SER A 119 -3.71 24.50 -13.34
N GLU A 120 -2.38 24.46 -13.48
CA GLU A 120 -1.70 24.69 -14.75
C GLU A 120 -1.77 23.44 -15.64
N ALA A 121 -1.49 22.27 -15.11
CA ALA A 121 -1.50 21.03 -15.87
C ALA A 121 -2.88 20.69 -16.43
N VAL A 122 -3.97 21.07 -15.76
CA VAL A 122 -5.36 20.85 -16.20
C VAL A 122 -5.91 21.98 -17.08
N SER A 123 -5.12 23.01 -17.35
CA SER A 123 -5.53 24.14 -18.18
C SER A 123 -5.57 23.77 -19.68
N GLY A 124 -6.36 24.51 -20.46
CA GLY A 124 -6.50 24.32 -21.90
C GLY A 124 -7.47 23.19 -22.27
N GLU A 125 -7.34 22.69 -23.51
CA GLU A 125 -8.22 21.65 -24.06
C GLU A 125 -7.47 20.33 -24.25
N ALA A 126 -8.17 19.21 -24.20
CA ALA A 126 -7.59 17.90 -24.48
C ALA A 126 -7.35 17.71 -25.98
N ASP A 127 -6.25 17.10 -26.37
CA ASP A 127 -6.00 16.61 -27.72
C ASP A 127 -6.10 15.10 -27.76
N TRP A 128 -7.31 14.61 -27.90
CA TRP A 128 -7.58 13.17 -27.91
C TRP A 128 -6.93 12.44 -29.09
N SER A 129 -6.71 13.13 -30.24
CA SER A 129 -6.02 12.52 -31.38
C SER A 129 -4.58 12.13 -31.03
N VAL A 130 -3.85 13.00 -30.35
CA VAL A 130 -2.49 12.72 -29.86
C VAL A 130 -2.52 11.67 -28.76
N LEU A 131 -3.46 11.75 -27.81
CA LEU A 131 -3.54 10.83 -26.69
C LEU A 131 -3.92 9.41 -27.14
N ASP A 132 -4.83 9.27 -28.09
CA ASP A 132 -5.23 7.97 -28.64
C ASP A 132 -4.08 7.31 -29.42
N ASP A 133 -3.33 8.08 -30.23
CA ASP A 133 -2.12 7.57 -30.89
C ASP A 133 -1.11 7.06 -29.85
N ARG A 134 -0.85 7.82 -28.81
CA ARG A 134 0.08 7.42 -27.75
C ARG A 134 -0.36 6.15 -27.02
N ARG A 135 -1.65 6.07 -26.61
CA ARG A 135 -2.21 4.90 -25.92
C ARG A 135 -2.29 3.66 -26.80
N SER A 136 -2.48 3.80 -28.11
CA SER A 136 -2.49 2.67 -29.04
C SER A 136 -1.16 1.90 -29.06
N ARG A 137 -0.09 2.50 -28.58
CA ARG A 137 1.26 1.93 -28.47
C ARG A 137 1.58 1.38 -27.07
N VAL A 138 0.65 1.51 -26.11
CA VAL A 138 0.79 0.96 -24.76
C VAL A 138 0.35 -0.49 -24.76
N LEU A 139 1.13 -1.35 -24.13
CA LEU A 139 0.84 -2.76 -23.92
C LEU A 139 0.31 -2.98 -22.49
N ASP A 140 -0.44 -4.04 -22.30
CA ASP A 140 -0.95 -4.41 -20.95
C ASP A 140 0.15 -4.77 -19.95
N ILE A 141 1.34 -5.11 -20.43
CA ILE A 141 2.55 -5.30 -19.63
C ILE A 141 3.32 -4.01 -19.37
N ASP A 142 2.98 -2.88 -19.98
CA ASP A 142 3.64 -1.62 -19.67
C ASP A 142 3.33 -1.15 -18.26
N PRO A 143 4.22 -0.39 -17.60
CA PRO A 143 3.98 0.11 -16.25
C PRO A 143 2.71 0.98 -16.17
N VAL A 144 1.96 0.79 -15.07
CA VAL A 144 0.81 1.63 -14.72
C VAL A 144 1.16 2.60 -13.60
N TYR A 145 1.91 2.13 -12.61
CA TYR A 145 2.42 2.96 -11.52
C TYR A 145 3.74 2.43 -10.96
N VAL A 146 4.44 3.30 -10.26
CA VAL A 146 5.54 2.93 -9.36
C VAL A 146 5.23 3.46 -7.98
N ILE A 147 5.11 2.56 -7.00
CA ILE A 147 4.92 2.93 -5.60
C ILE A 147 6.21 2.69 -4.83
N PHE A 148 6.65 3.72 -4.11
CA PHE A 148 7.86 3.66 -3.29
C PHE A 148 7.55 3.19 -1.88
N THR A 149 8.27 2.16 -1.44
CA THR A 149 8.22 1.62 -0.08
C THR A 149 9.58 1.76 0.61
N SER A 150 9.63 1.49 1.91
CA SER A 150 10.89 1.40 2.65
C SER A 150 11.79 0.29 2.07
N GLY A 151 13.09 0.52 2.07
CA GLY A 151 14.09 -0.42 1.57
C GLY A 151 15.05 -0.88 2.67
N SER A 152 15.44 -2.16 2.66
CA SER A 152 16.35 -2.75 3.65
C SER A 152 17.76 -2.13 3.65
N THR A 153 18.12 -1.45 2.57
CA THR A 153 19.42 -0.75 2.42
C THR A 153 19.39 0.70 2.90
N GLY A 154 18.27 1.19 3.42
CA GLY A 154 18.10 2.58 3.84
C GLY A 154 17.54 3.50 2.74
N GLU A 155 17.52 3.05 1.48
CA GLU A 155 16.97 3.82 0.37
C GLU A 155 15.59 3.27 -0.03
N PRO A 156 14.63 4.16 -0.35
CA PRO A 156 13.31 3.74 -0.81
C PRO A 156 13.39 2.90 -2.09
N LYS A 157 12.61 1.82 -2.16
CA LYS A 157 12.50 0.97 -3.35
C LYS A 157 11.18 1.24 -4.07
N GLY A 158 11.22 1.52 -5.37
CA GLY A 158 10.04 1.72 -6.22
C GLY A 158 9.61 0.41 -6.86
N ILE A 159 8.41 -0.07 -6.60
CA ILE A 159 7.86 -1.28 -7.18
C ILE A 159 7.11 -0.91 -8.47
N VAL A 160 7.48 -1.56 -9.59
CA VAL A 160 6.92 -1.28 -10.93
C VAL A 160 5.79 -2.25 -11.23
N CYS A 161 4.56 -1.81 -11.08
CA CYS A 161 3.38 -2.60 -11.42
C CYS A 161 2.87 -2.26 -12.84
N HIS A 162 2.25 -3.23 -13.51
CA HIS A 162 1.81 -3.12 -14.89
C HIS A 162 0.29 -3.20 -15.01
N HIS A 163 -0.26 -2.75 -16.16
CA HIS A 163 -1.69 -2.71 -16.41
C HIS A 163 -2.37 -4.07 -16.25
N ARG A 164 -1.78 -5.15 -16.80
CA ARG A 164 -2.34 -6.51 -16.72
C ARG A 164 -2.55 -6.96 -15.29
N GLY A 165 -1.57 -6.74 -14.38
CA GLY A 165 -1.68 -7.10 -12.98
C GLY A 165 -2.82 -6.37 -12.27
N VAL A 166 -2.95 -5.06 -12.53
CA VAL A 166 -4.05 -4.26 -11.96
C VAL A 166 -5.39 -4.68 -12.54
N MET A 167 -5.51 -4.90 -13.84
CA MET A 167 -6.76 -5.36 -14.45
C MET A 167 -7.20 -6.71 -13.89
N ASP A 168 -6.26 -7.63 -13.73
CA ASP A 168 -6.55 -8.98 -13.25
C ASP A 168 -7.08 -9.00 -11.82
N ILE A 169 -6.40 -8.30 -10.89
CA ILE A 169 -6.84 -8.22 -9.49
C ILE A 169 -8.16 -7.46 -9.36
N VAL A 170 -8.35 -6.38 -10.11
CA VAL A 170 -9.57 -5.56 -10.05
C VAL A 170 -10.76 -6.28 -10.64
N ASP A 171 -10.61 -6.95 -11.79
CA ASP A 171 -11.67 -7.74 -12.43
C ASP A 171 -12.11 -8.90 -11.52
N TRP A 172 -11.14 -9.59 -10.92
CA TRP A 172 -11.42 -10.65 -9.96
C TRP A 172 -12.10 -10.11 -8.68
N LEU A 173 -11.60 -9.00 -8.11
CA LEU A 173 -12.15 -8.45 -6.87
C LEU A 173 -13.55 -7.88 -7.08
N ALA A 174 -13.82 -7.28 -8.24
CA ALA A 174 -15.17 -6.82 -8.61
C ALA A 174 -16.16 -7.98 -8.61
N GLU A 175 -15.78 -9.12 -9.19
CA GLU A 175 -16.61 -10.34 -9.24
C GLU A 175 -16.72 -10.99 -7.85
N ALA A 176 -15.62 -11.29 -7.19
CA ALA A 176 -15.57 -11.98 -5.90
C ALA A 176 -16.21 -11.15 -4.76
N GLY A 177 -16.09 -9.83 -4.80
CA GLY A 177 -16.72 -8.89 -3.87
C GLY A 177 -18.17 -8.55 -4.21
N GLY A 178 -18.63 -8.91 -5.42
CA GLY A 178 -19.95 -8.56 -5.94
C GLY A 178 -20.15 -7.06 -6.08
N PHE A 179 -19.12 -6.33 -6.56
CA PHE A 179 -19.20 -4.89 -6.76
C PHE A 179 -19.99 -4.54 -8.03
N THR A 180 -20.81 -3.52 -7.92
CA THR A 180 -21.68 -3.02 -9.00
C THR A 180 -21.60 -1.49 -9.11
N GLU A 181 -22.29 -0.95 -10.08
CA GLU A 181 -22.41 0.51 -10.23
C GLU A 181 -23.13 1.19 -9.06
N ASP A 182 -23.98 0.46 -8.31
CA ASP A 182 -24.72 1.01 -7.17
C ASP A 182 -23.87 1.15 -5.91
N ASP A 183 -22.61 0.72 -5.94
CA ASP A 183 -21.75 0.80 -4.78
C ASP A 183 -21.18 2.20 -4.54
N VAL A 184 -21.07 2.50 -3.25
CA VAL A 184 -20.41 3.70 -2.74
C VAL A 184 -19.27 3.28 -1.83
N LEU A 185 -18.05 3.49 -2.28
CA LEU A 185 -16.84 3.15 -1.53
C LEU A 185 -16.45 4.29 -0.57
N GLY A 186 -15.98 3.92 0.63
CA GLY A 186 -15.35 4.83 1.56
C GLY A 186 -13.83 4.70 1.51
N GLY A 187 -13.17 5.47 0.63
CA GLY A 187 -11.74 5.37 0.39
C GLY A 187 -10.90 5.85 1.58
N GLN A 188 -10.05 4.97 2.13
CA GLN A 188 -9.23 5.24 3.32
C GLN A 188 -7.75 5.38 3.00
N ALA A 189 -7.21 4.56 2.09
CA ALA A 189 -5.79 4.46 1.85
C ALA A 189 -5.18 5.73 1.25
N PRO A 190 -3.99 6.17 1.69
CA PRO A 190 -3.22 7.17 0.97
C PRO A 190 -2.87 6.70 -0.44
N PHE A 191 -2.84 7.61 -1.42
CA PHE A 191 -2.60 7.25 -2.82
C PHE A 191 -1.19 6.76 -3.11
N TYR A 192 -0.23 7.04 -2.24
CA TYR A 192 1.13 6.47 -2.31
C TYR A 192 1.23 5.08 -1.66
N PHE A 193 0.09 4.44 -1.32
CA PHE A 193 -0.04 3.04 -0.95
C PHE A 193 -0.84 2.28 -1.99
N ASP A 194 -0.42 1.05 -2.29
CA ASP A 194 -1.06 0.15 -3.23
C ASP A 194 -2.49 -0.27 -2.83
N LEU A 195 -2.83 -0.24 -1.54
CA LEU A 195 -4.21 -0.43 -1.06
C LEU A 195 -5.20 0.51 -1.77
N SER A 196 -4.79 1.74 -2.13
CA SER A 196 -5.62 2.72 -2.83
C SER A 196 -5.99 2.30 -4.25
N VAL A 197 -5.19 1.43 -4.86
CA VAL A 197 -5.41 0.89 -6.21
C VAL A 197 -6.79 0.20 -6.29
N LYS A 198 -7.19 -0.51 -5.22
CA LYS A 198 -8.49 -1.15 -5.16
C LYS A 198 -9.64 -0.13 -5.20
N ASP A 199 -9.61 0.89 -4.34
CA ASP A 199 -10.65 1.93 -4.32
C ASP A 199 -10.74 2.64 -5.68
N ILE A 200 -9.59 3.01 -6.25
CA ILE A 200 -9.51 3.75 -7.51
C ILE A 200 -10.10 2.92 -8.65
N TYR A 201 -9.55 1.72 -8.88
CA TYR A 201 -9.88 0.97 -10.07
C TYR A 201 -11.18 0.16 -9.97
N LEU A 202 -11.64 -0.23 -8.75
CA LEU A 202 -13.00 -0.75 -8.56
C LEU A 202 -14.06 0.31 -8.91
N THR A 203 -13.86 1.55 -8.47
CA THR A 203 -14.74 2.66 -8.81
C THR A 203 -14.83 2.84 -10.32
N LEU A 204 -13.68 2.88 -11.01
CA LEU A 204 -13.64 3.05 -12.46
C LEU A 204 -14.20 1.84 -13.21
N LYS A 205 -13.88 0.62 -12.79
CA LYS A 205 -14.32 -0.63 -13.43
C LYS A 205 -15.82 -0.83 -13.32
N CYS A 206 -16.37 -0.70 -12.12
CA CYS A 206 -17.77 -0.97 -11.85
C CYS A 206 -18.69 0.20 -12.24
N GLY A 207 -18.13 1.41 -12.37
CA GLY A 207 -18.92 2.65 -12.46
C GLY A 207 -19.55 3.01 -11.11
N ALA A 208 -18.93 2.57 -10.01
CA ALA A 208 -19.29 2.89 -8.64
C ALA A 208 -18.93 4.33 -8.28
N SER A 209 -19.26 4.79 -7.08
CA SER A 209 -18.79 6.07 -6.54
C SER A 209 -17.82 5.85 -5.40
N CYS A 210 -16.85 6.75 -5.22
CA CYS A 210 -15.92 6.69 -4.09
C CYS A 210 -15.81 8.04 -3.39
N HIS A 211 -16.05 8.06 -2.08
CA HIS A 211 -15.76 9.18 -1.22
C HIS A 211 -14.37 9.00 -0.59
N ILE A 212 -13.44 9.89 -0.91
CA ILE A 212 -12.11 9.97 -0.29
C ILE A 212 -12.29 10.55 1.10
N LEU A 213 -12.29 9.68 2.12
CA LEU A 213 -12.56 10.06 3.50
C LEU A 213 -11.41 10.92 4.05
N ASP A 214 -11.73 12.06 4.68
CA ASP A 214 -10.73 12.91 5.31
C ASP A 214 -9.98 12.13 6.40
N ARG A 215 -8.63 12.13 6.35
CA ARG A 215 -7.81 11.41 7.34
C ARG A 215 -8.04 11.87 8.77
N ARG A 216 -8.53 13.11 8.99
CA ARG A 216 -8.87 13.62 10.32
C ARG A 216 -10.02 12.86 10.95
N LEU A 217 -10.93 12.29 10.16
CA LEU A 217 -12.04 11.46 10.66
C LEU A 217 -11.55 10.24 11.43
N PHE A 218 -10.40 9.66 11.02
CA PHE A 218 -9.81 8.51 11.72
C PHE A 218 -9.25 8.85 13.11
N MET A 219 -9.01 10.14 13.41
CA MET A 219 -8.70 10.60 14.78
C MET A 219 -9.96 10.74 15.64
N PHE A 220 -11.15 10.78 15.01
CA PHE A 220 -12.45 10.93 15.65
C PHE A 220 -13.45 9.88 15.13
N PRO A 221 -13.26 8.58 15.45
CA PRO A 221 -14.06 7.50 14.88
C PRO A 221 -15.59 7.65 14.97
N PRO A 222 -16.18 8.26 16.01
CA PRO A 222 -17.61 8.54 16.00
C PRO A 222 -18.07 9.46 14.86
N LEU A 223 -17.22 10.41 14.44
CA LEU A 223 -17.51 11.26 13.28
C LEU A 223 -17.31 10.48 11.98
N LEU A 224 -16.32 9.59 11.93
CA LEU A 224 -16.12 8.70 10.79
C LEU A 224 -17.36 7.83 10.54
N VAL A 225 -17.92 7.19 11.58
CA VAL A 225 -19.11 6.36 11.46
C VAL A 225 -20.31 7.19 10.97
N LYS A 226 -20.48 8.41 11.47
CA LYS A 226 -21.52 9.33 10.98
C LYS A 226 -21.34 9.71 9.51
N GLU A 227 -20.10 9.95 9.09
CA GLU A 227 -19.78 10.26 7.68
C GLU A 227 -20.09 9.08 6.77
N LEU A 228 -19.70 7.86 7.17
CA LEU A 228 -20.04 6.64 6.43
C LEU A 228 -21.56 6.48 6.25
N ALA A 229 -22.34 6.74 7.30
CA ALA A 229 -23.78 6.71 7.24
C ALA A 229 -24.35 7.81 6.32
N ALA A 230 -23.89 9.06 6.46
CA ALA A 230 -24.35 10.20 5.67
C ALA A 230 -24.04 10.06 4.17
N LYS A 231 -22.94 9.39 3.83
CA LYS A 231 -22.55 9.09 2.45
C LYS A 231 -23.16 7.79 1.92
N GLU A 232 -23.98 7.10 2.71
CA GLU A 232 -24.57 5.82 2.36
C GLU A 232 -23.56 4.78 1.85
N VAL A 233 -22.36 4.75 2.49
CA VAL A 233 -21.27 3.87 2.09
C VAL A 233 -21.72 2.41 2.11
N THR A 234 -21.46 1.70 1.01
CA THR A 234 -21.84 0.28 0.85
C THR A 234 -20.66 -0.66 1.04
N ALA A 235 -19.45 -0.17 0.81
CA ALA A 235 -18.25 -0.99 0.87
C ALA A 235 -17.04 -0.22 1.43
N LEU A 236 -16.21 -0.92 2.21
CA LEU A 236 -14.93 -0.45 2.72
C LEU A 236 -13.81 -1.38 2.24
N VAL A 237 -12.76 -0.81 1.65
CA VAL A 237 -11.54 -1.53 1.29
C VAL A 237 -10.39 -0.88 2.05
N TRP A 238 -10.19 -1.29 3.29
CA TRP A 238 -9.38 -0.56 4.26
C TRP A 238 -8.11 -1.29 4.69
N ALA A 239 -7.14 -0.49 5.12
CA ALA A 239 -6.05 -1.01 5.93
C ALA A 239 -6.60 -1.56 7.26
N THR A 240 -6.09 -2.72 7.67
CA THR A 240 -6.51 -3.39 8.91
C THR A 240 -6.32 -2.50 10.15
N SER A 241 -5.31 -1.62 10.15
CA SER A 241 -5.08 -0.64 11.23
C SER A 241 -6.24 0.35 11.41
N ALA A 242 -6.82 0.87 10.33
CA ALA A 242 -7.97 1.76 10.40
C ALA A 242 -9.23 1.06 10.95
N PHE A 243 -9.41 -0.20 10.56
CA PHE A 243 -10.48 -1.07 11.06
C PHE A 243 -10.31 -1.33 12.57
N HIS A 244 -9.10 -1.67 13.02
CA HIS A 244 -8.80 -1.88 14.44
C HIS A 244 -9.00 -0.59 15.27
N LEU A 245 -8.55 0.55 14.76
CA LEU A 245 -8.72 1.83 15.43
C LEU A 245 -10.21 2.15 15.67
N THR A 246 -11.04 1.95 14.66
CA THR A 246 -12.49 2.16 14.76
C THR A 246 -13.13 1.22 15.79
N ALA A 247 -12.76 -0.06 15.77
CA ALA A 247 -13.25 -1.05 16.75
C ALA A 247 -12.90 -0.66 18.20
N ASN A 248 -11.62 -0.29 18.42
CA ASN A 248 -11.10 0.00 19.76
C ASN A 248 -11.65 1.32 20.36
N SER A 249 -12.21 2.18 19.54
CA SER A 249 -12.71 3.49 19.97
C SER A 249 -14.09 3.46 20.61
N GLY A 250 -14.82 2.33 20.54
CA GLY A 250 -16.23 2.26 20.93
C GLY A 250 -17.21 2.91 19.95
N ALA A 251 -16.74 3.46 18.81
CA ALA A 251 -17.58 4.18 17.84
C ALA A 251 -18.64 3.31 17.14
N LEU A 252 -18.50 2.00 17.25
CA LEU A 252 -19.44 1.04 16.67
C LEU A 252 -20.63 0.73 17.58
N GLU A 253 -20.61 1.14 18.84
CA GLU A 253 -21.75 0.96 19.76
C GLU A 253 -22.97 1.74 19.24
N GLY A 254 -24.03 1.01 18.86
CA GLY A 254 -25.24 1.61 18.29
C GLY A 254 -25.08 2.19 16.87
N ALA A 255 -23.99 1.88 16.18
CA ALA A 255 -23.76 2.34 14.81
C ALA A 255 -24.86 1.86 13.86
N GLN A 256 -25.37 2.78 13.03
CA GLN A 256 -26.39 2.51 12.03
C GLN A 256 -25.77 2.68 10.63
N LEU A 257 -25.29 1.59 10.06
CA LEU A 257 -24.74 1.51 8.70
C LEU A 257 -25.50 0.49 7.85
N PRO A 258 -26.81 0.69 7.60
CA PRO A 258 -27.65 -0.33 6.96
C PRO A 258 -27.28 -0.58 5.49
N ARG A 259 -26.58 0.37 4.86
CA ARG A 259 -26.11 0.24 3.47
C ARG A 259 -24.79 -0.49 3.36
N LEU A 260 -23.98 -0.53 4.43
CA LEU A 260 -22.69 -1.19 4.42
C LEU A 260 -22.87 -2.70 4.31
N ARG A 261 -22.43 -3.29 3.22
CA ARG A 261 -22.60 -4.73 2.92
C ARG A 261 -21.29 -5.52 2.92
N THR A 262 -20.15 -4.84 2.67
CA THR A 262 -18.86 -5.52 2.52
C THR A 262 -17.73 -4.69 3.14
N VAL A 263 -16.88 -5.36 3.91
CA VAL A 263 -15.62 -4.81 4.44
C VAL A 263 -14.48 -5.74 4.05
N ILE A 264 -13.56 -5.22 3.26
CA ILE A 264 -12.38 -5.91 2.76
C ILE A 264 -11.16 -5.30 3.43
N LEU A 265 -10.34 -6.13 4.05
CA LEU A 265 -9.23 -5.73 4.89
C LEU A 265 -7.91 -6.30 4.36
N GLY A 266 -6.84 -5.54 4.47
CA GLY A 266 -5.51 -6.00 4.08
C GLY A 266 -4.42 -5.11 4.66
N GLY A 267 -3.18 -5.50 4.39
CA GLY A 267 -2.01 -4.72 4.78
C GLY A 267 -1.37 -5.15 6.10
N GLU A 268 -2.13 -5.65 7.07
CA GLU A 268 -1.63 -6.13 8.36
C GLU A 268 -2.42 -7.36 8.83
N ALA A 269 -1.92 -8.04 9.87
CA ALA A 269 -2.63 -9.16 10.48
C ALA A 269 -3.97 -8.70 11.08
N LEU A 270 -5.05 -9.31 10.65
CA LEU A 270 -6.39 -9.07 11.19
C LEU A 270 -6.53 -9.79 12.55
N ARG A 271 -6.91 -9.04 13.58
CA ARG A 271 -7.09 -9.58 14.93
C ARG A 271 -8.55 -9.96 15.16
N ALA A 272 -8.78 -11.17 15.64
CA ALA A 272 -10.12 -11.71 15.88
C ALA A 272 -10.95 -10.85 16.85
N LYS A 273 -10.34 -10.33 17.91
CA LYS A 273 -11.02 -9.45 18.88
C LYS A 273 -11.67 -8.23 18.21
N GLN A 274 -10.94 -7.53 17.34
CA GLN A 274 -11.47 -6.36 16.64
C GLN A 274 -12.51 -6.74 15.59
N LEU A 275 -12.30 -7.86 14.90
CA LEU A 275 -13.30 -8.42 13.99
C LEU A 275 -14.61 -8.73 14.72
N ASN A 276 -14.54 -9.34 15.90
CA ASN A 276 -15.73 -9.70 16.70
C ASN A 276 -16.53 -8.45 17.13
N ILE A 277 -15.85 -7.32 17.45
CA ILE A 277 -16.52 -6.05 17.74
C ILE A 277 -17.32 -5.56 16.52
N TRP A 278 -16.73 -5.57 15.32
CA TRP A 278 -17.40 -5.17 14.09
C TRP A 278 -18.58 -6.11 13.77
N ARG A 279 -18.37 -7.42 13.88
CA ARG A 279 -19.43 -8.43 13.61
C ARG A 279 -20.60 -8.33 14.58
N ALA A 280 -20.33 -8.04 15.85
CA ALA A 280 -21.38 -7.82 16.85
C ALA A 280 -22.22 -6.56 16.54
N ALA A 281 -21.55 -5.48 16.09
CA ALA A 281 -22.23 -4.23 15.74
C ALA A 281 -22.95 -4.31 14.39
N LEU A 282 -22.37 -4.98 13.40
CA LEU A 282 -22.85 -5.05 12.02
C LEU A 282 -22.84 -6.51 11.49
N PRO A 283 -23.74 -7.37 12.00
CA PRO A 283 -23.74 -8.81 11.67
C PRO A 283 -24.17 -9.13 10.24
N HIS A 284 -24.78 -8.17 9.54
CA HIS A 284 -25.22 -8.30 8.14
C HIS A 284 -24.07 -8.05 7.14
N VAL A 285 -22.93 -7.54 7.61
CA VAL A 285 -21.78 -7.19 6.76
C VAL A 285 -20.93 -8.43 6.48
N ARG A 286 -20.52 -8.58 5.22
CA ARG A 286 -19.53 -9.57 4.80
C ARG A 286 -18.12 -9.03 5.06
N TYR A 287 -17.29 -9.83 5.72
CA TYR A 287 -15.90 -9.48 6.02
C TYR A 287 -14.96 -10.38 5.23
N VAL A 288 -13.90 -9.80 4.67
CA VAL A 288 -12.88 -10.52 3.89
C VAL A 288 -11.49 -10.05 4.32
N ASN A 289 -10.60 -11.00 4.56
CA ASN A 289 -9.19 -10.74 4.82
C ASN A 289 -8.37 -11.00 3.56
N LEU A 290 -7.60 -10.01 3.09
CA LEU A 290 -6.69 -10.11 1.96
C LEU A 290 -5.24 -10.05 2.44
N TYR A 291 -4.36 -10.68 1.69
CA TYR A 291 -2.92 -10.59 1.90
C TYR A 291 -2.20 -10.47 0.55
N GLY A 292 -1.21 -9.61 0.52
CA GLY A 292 -0.24 -9.47 -0.56
C GLY A 292 0.77 -8.37 -0.27
N PRO A 293 2.00 -8.49 -0.74
CA PRO A 293 2.94 -7.39 -0.83
C PRO A 293 2.74 -6.61 -2.14
N THR A 294 3.22 -5.38 -2.19
CA THR A 294 3.15 -4.50 -3.38
C THR A 294 3.75 -5.15 -4.62
N GLU A 295 4.75 -6.00 -4.44
CA GLU A 295 5.46 -6.73 -5.51
C GLU A 295 4.60 -7.76 -6.25
N VAL A 296 3.39 -8.04 -5.76
CA VAL A 296 2.41 -8.93 -6.41
C VAL A 296 1.13 -8.19 -6.81
N THR A 297 1.21 -6.86 -6.95
CA THR A 297 0.09 -5.98 -7.32
C THR A 297 -1.06 -6.09 -6.32
N VAL A 298 -0.83 -5.57 -5.12
CA VAL A 298 -1.72 -5.38 -3.97
C VAL A 298 -1.99 -6.65 -3.16
N ASP A 299 -2.67 -7.66 -3.73
CA ASP A 299 -3.06 -8.86 -2.98
C ASP A 299 -2.88 -10.14 -3.83
N CYS A 300 -2.53 -11.25 -3.18
CA CYS A 300 -2.39 -12.54 -3.83
C CYS A 300 -3.19 -13.67 -3.16
N THR A 301 -3.70 -13.45 -1.94
CA THR A 301 -4.62 -14.39 -1.28
C THR A 301 -5.81 -13.67 -0.67
N TRP A 302 -6.88 -14.42 -0.43
CA TRP A 302 -8.09 -13.93 0.18
C TRP A 302 -8.74 -14.98 1.08
N TYR A 303 -9.38 -14.51 2.16
CA TYR A 303 -10.12 -15.33 3.11
C TYR A 303 -11.48 -14.70 3.41
N PRO A 304 -12.60 -15.20 2.87
CA PRO A 304 -13.95 -14.79 3.31
C PRO A 304 -14.17 -15.32 4.73
N ILE A 305 -14.60 -14.44 5.64
CA ILE A 305 -14.73 -14.75 7.06
C ILE A 305 -16.16 -15.27 7.34
N GLU A 306 -16.34 -16.58 7.20
CA GLU A 306 -17.64 -17.24 7.30
C GLU A 306 -17.89 -17.92 8.66
N ARG A 307 -16.80 -18.15 9.45
CA ARG A 307 -16.91 -18.75 10.77
C ARG A 307 -16.63 -17.76 11.90
N GLU A 308 -16.91 -18.16 13.11
CA GLU A 308 -16.53 -17.42 14.31
C GLU A 308 -15.08 -17.71 14.69
N PHE A 309 -14.44 -16.73 15.33
CA PHE A 309 -13.08 -16.81 15.83
C PHE A 309 -13.04 -16.39 17.30
N ALA A 310 -12.33 -17.15 18.14
CA ALA A 310 -12.02 -16.72 19.50
C ALA A 310 -11.06 -15.50 19.47
N ASP A 311 -11.13 -14.61 20.45
CA ASP A 311 -10.39 -13.33 20.48
C ASP A 311 -8.88 -13.45 20.27
N GLY A 312 -8.26 -14.55 20.67
CA GLY A 312 -6.83 -14.80 20.49
C GLY A 312 -6.49 -15.67 19.29
N GLU A 313 -7.47 -16.06 18.50
CA GLU A 313 -7.28 -16.95 17.36
C GLU A 313 -6.71 -16.20 16.14
N SER A 314 -5.80 -16.85 15.41
CA SER A 314 -5.25 -16.31 14.17
C SER A 314 -6.25 -16.45 13.02
N ILE A 315 -6.52 -15.37 12.33
CA ILE A 315 -7.36 -15.38 11.14
C ILE A 315 -6.50 -15.74 9.93
N PRO A 316 -6.86 -16.76 9.13
CA PRO A 316 -6.12 -17.12 7.92
C PRO A 316 -6.00 -15.96 6.92
N ILE A 317 -4.96 -16.00 6.12
CA ILE A 317 -4.84 -15.19 4.89
C ILE A 317 -5.47 -15.91 3.68
N GLY A 318 -5.88 -17.16 3.85
CA GLY A 318 -6.73 -17.93 2.96
C GLY A 318 -6.03 -18.54 1.77
N LYS A 319 -6.67 -18.48 0.60
CA LYS A 319 -6.25 -19.15 -0.63
C LYS A 319 -5.86 -18.15 -1.71
N ALA A 320 -5.13 -18.62 -2.71
CA ALA A 320 -4.70 -17.79 -3.84
C ALA A 320 -5.89 -17.13 -4.56
N CYS A 321 -5.72 -15.85 -4.93
CA CYS A 321 -6.61 -15.14 -5.83
C CYS A 321 -6.56 -15.75 -7.25
N ARG A 322 -7.54 -15.43 -8.09
CA ARG A 322 -7.56 -15.87 -9.49
C ARG A 322 -6.27 -15.45 -10.21
N ASN A 323 -5.77 -16.32 -11.08
CA ASN A 323 -4.52 -16.15 -11.84
C ASN A 323 -3.25 -15.95 -11.00
N MET A 324 -3.33 -16.29 -9.71
CA MET A 324 -2.20 -16.34 -8.80
C MET A 324 -2.02 -17.77 -8.30
N GLU A 325 -0.79 -18.18 -8.13
CA GLU A 325 -0.40 -19.40 -7.44
C GLU A 325 0.45 -19.00 -6.24
N VAL A 326 0.03 -19.42 -5.05
CA VAL A 326 0.71 -19.14 -3.78
C VAL A 326 1.07 -20.46 -3.14
N PHE A 327 2.34 -20.65 -2.82
CA PHE A 327 2.88 -21.89 -2.27
C PHE A 327 4.02 -21.60 -1.31
N LEU A 328 4.40 -22.61 -0.53
CA LEU A 328 5.41 -22.49 0.51
C LEU A 328 6.71 -23.21 0.11
N LEU A 329 7.85 -22.54 0.23
CA LEU A 329 9.17 -23.12 0.03
C LEU A 329 9.98 -23.09 1.33
N GLY A 330 10.74 -24.17 1.55
CA GLY A 330 11.75 -24.27 2.58
C GLY A 330 13.02 -23.46 2.25
N GLU A 331 14.00 -23.50 3.14
CA GLU A 331 15.30 -22.83 2.93
C GLU A 331 16.09 -23.43 1.75
N ASP A 332 15.87 -24.70 1.44
CA ASP A 332 16.46 -25.41 0.31
C ASP A 332 15.70 -25.15 -1.02
N LEU A 333 14.76 -24.22 -1.02
CA LEU A 333 13.88 -23.87 -2.15
C LEU A 333 13.01 -25.03 -2.67
N LYS A 334 12.71 -26.01 -1.82
CA LYS A 334 11.75 -27.07 -2.14
C LYS A 334 10.42 -26.81 -1.45
N PRO A 335 9.30 -27.31 -2.03
CA PRO A 335 8.01 -27.27 -1.38
C PRO A 335 8.04 -27.94 0.00
N VAL A 336 7.40 -27.31 0.99
CA VAL A 336 7.26 -27.87 2.33
C VAL A 336 5.97 -28.70 2.43
N PRO A 337 5.92 -29.75 3.28
CA PRO A 337 4.69 -30.47 3.58
C PRO A 337 3.62 -29.58 4.21
N ASP A 338 2.35 -29.92 4.01
CA ASP A 338 1.23 -29.23 4.67
C ASP A 338 1.39 -29.26 6.19
N GLY A 339 1.10 -28.13 6.83
CA GLY A 339 1.25 -27.93 8.26
C GLY A 339 2.64 -27.44 8.70
N GLU A 340 3.68 -27.63 7.86
CA GLU A 340 5.02 -27.11 8.17
C GLU A 340 5.20 -25.65 7.73
N PRO A 341 6.03 -24.87 8.45
CA PRO A 341 6.35 -23.50 8.07
C PRO A 341 7.19 -23.45 6.80
N GLY A 342 6.84 -22.53 5.88
CA GLY A 342 7.63 -22.21 4.70
C GLY A 342 7.50 -20.75 4.32
N GLU A 343 8.42 -20.28 3.46
CA GLU A 343 8.36 -18.93 2.88
C GLU A 343 7.25 -18.87 1.83
N ILE A 344 6.37 -17.89 1.94
CA ILE A 344 5.35 -17.62 0.92
C ILE A 344 6.04 -17.20 -0.38
N CYS A 345 5.80 -17.96 -1.43
CA CYS A 345 6.24 -17.66 -2.78
C CYS A 345 5.03 -17.50 -3.69
N VAL A 346 5.11 -16.54 -4.60
CA VAL A 346 3.99 -16.17 -5.47
C VAL A 346 4.40 -16.23 -6.93
N ARG A 347 3.53 -16.81 -7.75
CA ARG A 347 3.60 -16.86 -9.20
C ARG A 347 2.27 -16.35 -9.77
N GLY A 348 2.29 -15.69 -10.89
CA GLY A 348 1.04 -15.28 -11.59
C GLY A 348 1.09 -13.92 -12.23
N THR A 349 -0.07 -13.50 -12.72
CA THR A 349 -0.24 -12.25 -13.48
C THR A 349 -0.02 -10.97 -12.66
N GLY A 350 -0.15 -11.05 -11.34
CA GLY A 350 0.07 -9.92 -10.44
C GLY A 350 1.54 -9.60 -10.14
N LEU A 351 2.50 -10.46 -10.57
CA LEU A 351 3.92 -10.19 -10.33
C LEU A 351 4.35 -8.87 -10.96
N ALA A 352 4.86 -7.93 -10.17
CA ALA A 352 5.46 -6.70 -10.65
C ALA A 352 6.67 -6.97 -11.55
N HIS A 353 7.09 -5.96 -12.33
CA HIS A 353 8.33 -6.07 -13.11
C HIS A 353 9.57 -6.23 -12.22
N GLY A 354 9.52 -5.72 -11.02
CA GLY A 354 10.60 -5.66 -10.06
C GLY A 354 10.76 -4.25 -9.49
N TYR A 355 11.97 -3.92 -9.08
CA TYR A 355 12.30 -2.64 -8.46
C TYR A 355 12.87 -1.66 -9.47
N PHE A 356 12.30 -0.46 -9.51
CA PHE A 356 12.67 0.61 -10.44
C PHE A 356 14.16 0.98 -10.33
N GLY A 357 14.89 0.81 -11.44
CA GLY A 357 16.32 1.11 -11.51
C GLY A 357 17.21 0.22 -10.63
N ASP A 358 16.72 -0.94 -10.15
CA ASP A 358 17.48 -1.83 -9.28
C ASP A 358 17.37 -3.31 -9.76
N PRO A 359 18.10 -3.67 -10.82
CA PRO A 359 18.08 -5.02 -11.36
C PRO A 359 18.69 -6.06 -10.42
N VAL A 360 19.65 -5.66 -9.56
CA VAL A 360 20.30 -6.56 -8.60
C VAL A 360 19.29 -7.00 -7.56
N LYS A 361 18.61 -6.04 -6.90
CA LYS A 361 17.58 -6.35 -5.92
C LYS A 361 16.40 -7.09 -6.56
N THR A 362 16.05 -6.75 -7.80
CA THR A 362 15.01 -7.46 -8.54
C THR A 362 15.37 -8.94 -8.68
N ALA A 363 16.59 -9.28 -9.09
CA ALA A 363 17.03 -10.67 -9.28
C ALA A 363 17.12 -11.46 -7.95
N GLU A 364 17.33 -10.79 -6.81
CA GLU A 364 17.33 -11.44 -5.49
C GLU A 364 15.94 -11.89 -5.04
N CYS A 365 14.90 -11.14 -5.39
CA CYS A 365 13.53 -11.37 -4.90
C CYS A 365 12.63 -12.04 -5.95
N PHE A 366 12.82 -11.71 -7.23
CA PHE A 366 12.10 -12.29 -8.36
C PHE A 366 13.01 -13.32 -9.03
N ILE A 367 12.98 -14.54 -8.52
CA ILE A 367 13.85 -15.62 -8.96
C ILE A 367 13.17 -16.52 -10.00
N PRO A 368 13.92 -17.30 -10.80
CA PRO A 368 13.35 -18.41 -11.55
C PRO A 368 12.60 -19.37 -10.62
N ASP A 369 11.47 -19.91 -11.08
CA ASP A 369 10.75 -20.92 -10.30
C ASP A 369 11.64 -22.17 -10.12
N PRO A 370 11.98 -22.53 -8.87
CA PRO A 370 12.84 -23.69 -8.61
C PRO A 370 12.12 -25.02 -8.79
N ARG A 371 10.80 -25.03 -8.93
CA ARG A 371 10.01 -26.23 -9.13
C ARG A 371 10.14 -26.71 -10.58
N PRO A 372 10.02 -28.03 -10.85
CA PRO A 372 10.06 -28.55 -12.21
C PRO A 372 9.00 -27.88 -13.10
N CYS A 373 9.42 -27.24 -14.18
CA CYS A 373 8.57 -26.61 -15.16
C CYS A 373 9.12 -26.83 -16.57
N ALA A 374 8.24 -27.00 -17.58
CA ALA A 374 8.62 -27.21 -18.96
C ALA A 374 9.04 -25.92 -19.69
N TRP A 375 8.82 -24.77 -19.09
CA TRP A 375 9.19 -23.45 -19.61
C TRP A 375 9.79 -22.57 -18.50
N PRO A 376 10.61 -21.57 -18.84
CA PRO A 376 11.10 -20.61 -17.87
C PRO A 376 9.95 -19.80 -17.27
N ASP A 377 9.87 -19.78 -15.95
CA ASP A 377 8.90 -18.97 -15.21
C ASP A 377 9.58 -18.28 -14.04
N ARG A 378 8.89 -17.33 -13.42
CA ARG A 378 9.41 -16.47 -12.37
C ARG A 378 8.47 -16.45 -11.18
N ILE A 379 9.04 -16.47 -9.99
CA ILE A 379 8.30 -16.31 -8.74
C ILE A 379 8.84 -15.12 -7.95
N TYR A 380 7.99 -14.57 -7.10
CA TYR A 380 8.39 -13.59 -6.08
C TYR A 380 8.49 -14.29 -4.72
N ARG A 381 9.61 -14.08 -4.03
CA ARG A 381 9.83 -14.51 -2.65
C ARG A 381 9.47 -13.37 -1.71
N THR A 382 8.47 -13.59 -0.83
CA THR A 382 7.90 -12.50 -0.02
C THR A 382 8.72 -12.17 1.23
N GLY A 383 9.52 -13.11 1.73
CA GLY A 383 10.14 -13.04 3.04
C GLY A 383 9.17 -13.31 4.20
N ASP A 384 7.91 -13.57 3.91
CA ASP A 384 6.87 -13.92 4.88
C ASP A 384 6.81 -15.44 5.07
N LEU A 385 6.65 -15.90 6.32
CA LEU A 385 6.47 -17.30 6.67
C LEU A 385 5.00 -17.60 6.95
N ALA A 386 4.53 -18.71 6.42
CA ALA A 386 3.20 -19.24 6.66
C ALA A 386 3.21 -20.74 6.79
N ARG A 387 2.07 -21.31 7.18
CA ARG A 387 1.78 -22.73 7.08
C ARG A 387 0.40 -22.93 6.49
N VAL A 388 0.13 -24.07 5.92
CA VAL A 388 -1.22 -24.49 5.51
C VAL A 388 -1.91 -25.13 6.70
N ASP A 389 -3.13 -24.72 7.02
CA ASP A 389 -3.93 -25.32 8.08
C ASP A 389 -4.72 -26.55 7.60
N GLU A 390 -5.49 -27.16 8.49
CA GLU A 390 -6.31 -28.35 8.23
C GLU A 390 -7.46 -28.13 7.23
N HIS A 391 -7.77 -26.86 6.90
CA HIS A 391 -8.78 -26.47 5.92
C HIS A 391 -8.17 -26.12 4.56
N GLY A 392 -6.83 -26.23 4.44
CA GLY A 392 -6.09 -25.87 3.25
C GLY A 392 -5.94 -24.35 3.08
N ASP A 393 -6.10 -23.57 4.16
CA ASP A 393 -5.92 -22.14 4.17
C ASP A 393 -4.53 -21.76 4.68
N LEU A 394 -3.93 -20.75 4.06
CA LEU A 394 -2.67 -20.19 4.52
C LEU A 394 -2.87 -19.37 5.80
N VAL A 395 -2.07 -19.67 6.80
CA VAL A 395 -1.99 -18.94 8.07
C VAL A 395 -0.63 -18.26 8.16
N PHE A 396 -0.63 -16.93 8.19
CA PHE A 396 0.59 -16.14 8.37
C PHE A 396 1.21 -16.38 9.75
N LEU A 397 2.51 -16.55 9.81
CA LEU A 397 3.25 -16.80 11.06
C LEU A 397 4.13 -15.62 11.46
N SER A 398 5.06 -15.23 10.61
CA SER A 398 6.04 -14.19 10.90
C SER A 398 6.76 -13.75 9.63
N ARG A 399 7.74 -12.84 9.79
CA ARG A 399 8.70 -12.51 8.73
C ARG A 399 10.08 -13.09 9.03
N ARG A 400 10.81 -13.41 7.95
CA ARG A 400 12.24 -13.83 8.04
C ARG A 400 13.18 -12.67 8.30
N ASP A 401 12.81 -11.48 7.87
CA ASP A 401 13.61 -10.25 7.97
C ASP A 401 13.11 -9.32 9.08
N GLY A 402 13.80 -8.20 9.25
CA GLY A 402 13.44 -7.17 10.22
C GLY A 402 12.32 -6.23 9.78
N GLN A 403 11.60 -6.56 8.71
CA GLN A 403 10.51 -5.74 8.21
C GLN A 403 9.29 -5.86 9.12
N ILE A 404 8.64 -4.75 9.37
CA ILE A 404 7.40 -4.69 10.16
C ILE A 404 6.28 -4.01 9.37
N LYS A 405 5.05 -4.24 9.82
CA LYS A 405 3.89 -3.47 9.41
C LYS A 405 3.39 -2.70 10.64
N HIS A 406 3.35 -1.38 10.55
CA HIS A 406 2.97 -0.50 11.66
C HIS A 406 2.10 0.65 11.15
N MET A 407 0.92 0.82 11.72
CA MET A 407 -0.09 1.82 11.32
C MET A 407 -0.45 1.77 9.82
N GLY A 408 -0.45 0.58 9.21
CA GLY A 408 -0.69 0.37 7.78
C GLY A 408 0.54 0.55 6.89
N TYR A 409 1.68 0.96 7.46
CA TYR A 409 2.92 1.19 6.73
C TYR A 409 3.83 -0.02 6.78
N ARG A 410 4.43 -0.34 5.63
CA ARG A 410 5.51 -1.31 5.52
C ARG A 410 6.82 -0.62 5.86
N ILE A 411 7.49 -1.03 6.93
CA ILE A 411 8.70 -0.39 7.47
C ILE A 411 9.82 -1.42 7.54
N GLU A 412 10.93 -1.11 6.88
CA GLU A 412 12.20 -1.80 7.06
C GLU A 412 12.92 -1.23 8.28
N LEU A 413 13.06 -2.01 9.34
CA LEU A 413 13.82 -1.56 10.52
C LEU A 413 15.28 -1.25 10.19
N GLY A 414 15.85 -1.90 9.16
CA GLY A 414 17.18 -1.59 8.65
C GLY A 414 17.32 -0.17 8.11
N GLU A 415 16.28 0.40 7.48
CA GLU A 415 16.28 1.79 7.03
C GLU A 415 16.36 2.76 8.23
N LEU A 416 15.58 2.47 9.28
CA LEU A 416 15.63 3.24 10.52
C LEU A 416 17.00 3.13 11.20
N GLU A 417 17.59 1.93 11.26
CA GLU A 417 18.90 1.69 11.86
C GLU A 417 20.03 2.38 11.10
N ASN A 418 19.96 2.40 9.77
CA ASN A 418 20.90 3.13 8.94
C ASN A 418 20.82 4.65 9.18
N ALA A 419 19.59 5.20 9.26
CA ALA A 419 19.39 6.60 9.59
C ALA A 419 19.92 6.92 10.99
N LEU A 420 19.66 6.08 11.99
CA LEU A 420 20.19 6.21 13.34
C LEU A 420 21.73 6.21 13.37
N SER A 421 22.36 5.33 12.59
CA SER A 421 23.83 5.21 12.55
C SER A 421 24.51 6.41 11.91
N SER A 422 23.79 7.25 11.16
CA SER A 422 24.31 8.48 10.55
C SER A 422 24.26 9.70 11.50
N ILE A 423 23.61 9.56 12.66
CA ILE A 423 23.45 10.66 13.62
C ILE A 423 24.72 10.80 14.49
N GLU A 424 25.21 12.03 14.60
CA GLU A 424 26.37 12.33 15.45
C GLU A 424 26.12 11.93 16.92
N GLY A 425 27.06 11.23 17.52
CA GLY A 425 26.94 10.73 18.90
C GLY A 425 26.18 9.41 19.03
N VAL A 426 25.67 8.79 17.96
CA VAL A 426 25.19 7.42 17.94
C VAL A 426 26.29 6.51 17.40
N LYS A 427 26.76 5.57 18.21
CA LYS A 427 27.80 4.60 17.83
C LYS A 427 27.23 3.36 17.16
N ALA A 428 26.13 2.87 17.66
CA ALA A 428 25.39 1.73 17.15
C ALA A 428 23.94 1.78 17.60
N ALA A 429 23.02 1.30 16.77
CA ALA A 429 21.61 1.23 17.11
C ALA A 429 20.97 -0.04 16.56
N VAL A 430 19.97 -0.53 17.27
CA VAL A 430 19.10 -1.65 16.86
C VAL A 430 17.66 -1.25 17.13
N SER A 431 16.79 -1.60 16.21
CA SER A 431 15.37 -1.35 16.35
C SER A 431 14.59 -2.66 16.30
N PHE A 432 13.49 -2.73 17.03
CA PHE A 432 12.53 -3.83 17.00
C PHE A 432 11.12 -3.31 17.25
N PHE A 433 10.14 -4.15 16.94
CA PHE A 433 8.73 -3.80 17.08
C PHE A 433 8.11 -4.52 18.26
N ASP A 434 7.53 -3.77 19.18
CA ASP A 434 6.67 -4.27 20.24
C ASP A 434 5.24 -4.37 19.74
N ALA A 435 4.88 -5.54 19.22
CA ALA A 435 3.56 -5.79 18.64
C ALA A 435 2.42 -5.72 19.66
N ALA A 436 2.70 -5.97 20.95
CA ALA A 436 1.69 -5.91 22.01
C ALA A 436 1.26 -4.48 22.30
N ARG A 437 2.21 -3.53 22.20
CA ARG A 437 1.98 -2.09 22.43
C ARG A 437 1.92 -1.26 21.17
N ASP A 438 2.10 -1.89 20.01
CA ASP A 438 2.15 -1.22 18.70
C ASP A 438 3.21 -0.11 18.66
N LYS A 439 4.46 -0.42 19.09
CA LYS A 439 5.55 0.56 19.22
C LYS A 439 6.83 0.12 18.54
N ILE A 440 7.47 1.04 17.85
CA ILE A 440 8.85 0.91 17.39
C ILE A 440 9.78 1.30 18.54
N VAL A 441 10.68 0.40 18.92
CA VAL A 441 11.65 0.58 20.00
C VAL A 441 13.05 0.70 19.39
N CYS A 442 13.77 1.74 19.74
CA CYS A 442 15.17 1.93 19.39
C CYS A 442 16.04 1.76 20.64
N VAL A 443 17.03 0.86 20.57
CA VAL A 443 18.07 0.69 21.59
C VAL A 443 19.39 1.11 20.96
N TYR A 444 20.11 2.03 21.59
CA TYR A 444 21.32 2.58 21.00
C TYR A 444 22.47 2.73 22.03
N GLU A 445 23.69 2.69 21.50
CA GLU A 445 24.93 3.01 22.20
C GLU A 445 25.45 4.35 21.68
N GLY A 446 25.86 5.24 22.59
CA GLY A 446 26.40 6.54 22.21
C GLY A 446 26.12 7.62 23.26
N GLU A 447 26.42 8.87 22.90
CA GLU A 447 26.27 10.04 23.79
C GLU A 447 25.08 10.93 23.38
N ALA A 448 24.51 10.70 22.21
CA ALA A 448 23.38 11.48 21.72
C ALA A 448 22.16 11.35 22.64
N GLU A 449 21.46 12.46 22.86
CA GLU A 449 20.21 12.49 23.62
C GLU A 449 19.03 12.11 22.72
N ALA A 450 18.05 11.36 23.28
CA ALA A 450 16.89 10.84 22.55
C ALA A 450 16.12 11.93 21.78
N ASP A 451 15.96 13.12 22.37
CA ASP A 451 15.27 14.25 21.72
C ASP A 451 16.04 14.81 20.53
N ALA A 452 17.38 14.78 20.57
CA ALA A 452 18.24 15.19 19.47
C ALA A 452 18.12 14.18 18.31
N ILE A 453 18.23 12.87 18.63
CA ILE A 453 18.01 11.78 17.68
C ILE A 453 16.65 11.93 17.01
N GLY A 454 15.57 12.11 17.78
CA GLY A 454 14.22 12.24 17.25
C GLY A 454 14.03 13.47 16.35
N ARG A 455 14.76 14.56 16.58
CA ARG A 455 14.74 15.74 15.70
C ARG A 455 15.45 15.47 14.37
N GLU A 456 16.65 14.92 14.41
CA GLU A 456 17.42 14.63 13.20
C GLU A 456 16.76 13.57 12.32
N LEU A 457 16.19 12.54 12.91
CA LEU A 457 15.46 11.51 12.16
C LEU A 457 14.30 12.09 11.33
N ARG A 458 13.64 13.18 11.79
CA ARG A 458 12.54 13.82 11.05
C ARG A 458 12.96 14.44 9.72
N ASP A 459 14.23 14.71 9.54
CA ASP A 459 14.78 15.22 8.28
C ASP A 459 14.96 14.12 7.23
N TRP A 460 15.00 12.86 7.66
CA TRP A 460 15.27 11.70 6.83
C TRP A 460 14.07 10.76 6.68
N LEU A 461 13.32 10.55 7.76
CA LEU A 461 12.29 9.53 7.84
C LEU A 461 10.90 10.12 8.02
N PRO A 462 9.89 9.53 7.39
CA PRO A 462 8.49 9.86 7.64
C PRO A 462 8.12 9.63 9.12
N LYS A 463 7.13 10.37 9.63
CA LYS A 463 6.72 10.31 11.03
C LYS A 463 6.35 8.90 11.52
N TYR A 464 5.76 8.08 10.66
CA TYR A 464 5.33 6.72 11.01
C TYR A 464 6.50 5.74 11.19
N MET A 465 7.72 6.10 10.75
CA MET A 465 8.94 5.30 10.94
C MET A 465 9.72 5.68 12.19
N LEU A 466 9.37 6.80 12.83
CA LEU A 466 10.11 7.26 13.99
C LEU A 466 9.88 6.36 15.21
N PRO A 467 10.93 6.02 15.99
CA PRO A 467 10.77 5.25 17.20
C PRO A 467 9.83 5.92 18.21
N ASN A 468 9.00 5.12 18.84
CA ASN A 468 8.13 5.55 19.93
C ASN A 468 8.88 5.51 21.28
N VAL A 469 9.91 4.65 21.38
CA VAL A 469 10.72 4.46 22.58
C VAL A 469 12.19 4.50 22.19
N TYR A 470 12.97 5.29 22.93
CA TYR A 470 14.43 5.35 22.83
C TYR A 470 15.04 4.85 24.14
N ARG A 471 15.94 3.87 24.04
CA ARG A 471 16.65 3.31 25.21
C ARG A 471 18.15 3.38 24.97
N ARG A 472 18.83 4.23 25.73
CA ARG A 472 20.28 4.33 25.70
C ARG A 472 20.91 3.25 26.57
N LEU A 473 21.91 2.55 26.02
CA LEU A 473 22.75 1.62 26.78
C LEU A 473 24.19 2.08 26.73
N GLY A 474 24.94 1.82 27.80
CA GLY A 474 26.38 2.12 27.83
C GLY A 474 27.16 1.30 26.81
N ARG A 475 26.69 0.08 26.52
CA ARG A 475 27.22 -0.82 25.48
C ARG A 475 26.13 -1.78 25.04
N LEU A 476 26.01 -2.00 23.72
CA LEU A 476 25.13 -3.02 23.18
C LEU A 476 25.73 -4.41 23.39
N PRO A 477 24.92 -5.45 23.68
CA PRO A 477 25.37 -6.83 23.72
C PRO A 477 25.71 -7.32 22.31
N TYR A 478 26.79 -8.08 22.19
CA TYR A 478 27.22 -8.71 20.95
C TYR A 478 27.21 -10.24 21.12
N ASN A 479 26.79 -10.94 20.08
CA ASN A 479 26.85 -12.40 20.03
C ASN A 479 28.27 -12.90 19.73
N ALA A 480 28.48 -14.22 19.73
CA ALA A 480 29.78 -14.84 19.47
C ALA A 480 30.37 -14.52 18.09
N ASN A 481 29.55 -14.07 17.14
CA ASN A 481 29.96 -13.68 15.78
C ASN A 481 30.26 -12.17 15.65
N GLY A 482 30.30 -11.43 16.77
CA GLY A 482 30.55 -9.99 16.78
C GLY A 482 29.41 -9.12 16.25
N LYS A 483 28.21 -9.68 16.07
CA LYS A 483 27.01 -8.93 15.70
C LYS A 483 26.21 -8.58 16.95
N VAL A 484 25.47 -7.45 16.92
CA VAL A 484 24.57 -7.07 18.01
C VAL A 484 23.56 -8.20 18.27
N ASP A 485 23.45 -8.60 19.54
CA ASP A 485 22.53 -9.66 19.99
C ASP A 485 21.11 -9.09 20.13
N ARG A 486 20.39 -9.09 19.03
CA ARG A 486 19.01 -8.56 18.94
C ARG A 486 18.04 -9.34 19.81
N VAL A 487 18.23 -10.66 19.92
CA VAL A 487 17.35 -11.54 20.71
C VAL A 487 17.45 -11.17 22.18
N ARG A 488 18.68 -11.09 22.69
CA ARG A 488 18.94 -10.68 24.06
C ARG A 488 18.38 -9.29 24.39
N LEU A 489 18.59 -8.29 23.50
CA LEU A 489 18.07 -6.93 23.69
C LEU A 489 16.55 -6.89 23.77
N ARG A 490 15.90 -7.66 22.92
CA ARG A 490 14.45 -7.77 22.88
C ARG A 490 13.92 -8.44 24.17
N ASP A 491 14.54 -9.53 24.59
CA ASP A 491 14.15 -10.25 25.81
C ASP A 491 14.37 -9.38 27.07
N GLU A 492 15.49 -8.65 27.17
CA GLU A 492 15.74 -7.70 28.25
C GLU A 492 14.74 -6.53 28.27
N TYR A 493 14.26 -6.09 27.09
CA TYR A 493 13.23 -5.07 27.01
C TYR A 493 11.90 -5.58 27.56
N PHE A 494 11.46 -6.77 27.17
CA PHE A 494 10.19 -7.34 27.61
C PHE A 494 10.22 -7.77 29.08
N ASN A 495 11.28 -8.43 29.54
CA ASN A 495 11.43 -8.86 30.93
C ASN A 495 11.62 -7.70 31.92
N GLY A 496 12.21 -6.58 31.50
CA GLY A 496 12.41 -5.39 32.34
C GLY A 496 11.18 -4.50 32.50
N GLN A 497 10.02 -4.90 31.96
CA GLN A 497 8.76 -4.15 32.06
C GLN A 497 7.74 -4.80 32.99
N ASP A 498 8.01 -6.00 33.48
CA ASP A 498 7.20 -6.72 34.46
C ASP A 498 7.65 -6.44 35.92
N SER A 499 8.56 -5.47 36.13
CA SER A 499 9.09 -5.09 37.45
C SER A 499 8.72 -3.65 37.82
#